data_e32a1a87c3de81a7f5f6398406ce0b99
#
_entry.id   e32a1a87c3de81a7f5f6398406ce0b99
#
_cell.length_a   1.000
_cell.length_b   1.000
_cell.length_c   1.000
_cell.angle_alpha   90.00
_cell.angle_beta   90.00
_cell.angle_gamma   90.00
#
_symmetry.space_group_name_H-M   'P 1'
#
loop_
_entity.id
_entity.type
_entity.pdbx_description
1 polymer ?
#
loop_
_entity_poly.entity_id
_entity_poly.type
_entity_poly.pdbx_seq_one_letter_code
_entity_poly.pdbx_strand_id
1 'polypeptide(L)'
;LEKSYQYYPIAIGKSWTYQIDSIYYSDNLGNIEIDTIRGLYRETIVDTFKNSSDNVIYRVLKEKQENNIWFVTRVYSLMPTTNQLIRTEDNTQLIDLIFPLQINSTWNPTALIDANSTYLVRGKGIQIFKDWPSAYISDIVEEEVFGEVREVLKIQDVKPDDNIILFQSSTRSYASGVGMISKEQAFFTTQKTELAEKPWEEKAEIGFKCIQTLV
;
A
#
# COMPACT_ATOMS: atom_id res chain seq x y z
N LEU A 1 0.89 2.53 24.38
CA LEU A 1 1.58 2.27 23.10
C LEU A 1 1.45 0.81 22.66
N GLU A 2 1.66 -0.20 23.56
CA GLU A 2 1.65 -1.62 23.15
C GLU A 2 0.33 -2.08 22.51
N LYS A 3 -0.83 -1.72 23.03
CA LYS A 3 -2.13 -2.09 22.45
C LYS A 3 -2.40 -1.43 21.09
N SER A 4 -1.83 -0.25 20.83
CA SER A 4 -2.03 0.48 19.58
C SER A 4 -1.26 -0.14 18.41
N TYR A 5 -0.10 -0.76 18.68
CA TYR A 5 0.77 -1.35 17.66
C TYR A 5 0.62 -2.86 17.53
N GLN A 6 -0.41 -3.48 18.14
CA GLN A 6 -0.64 -4.92 17.99
C GLN A 6 -0.83 -5.34 16.52
N TYR A 7 -1.43 -4.48 15.68
CA TYR A 7 -1.62 -4.75 14.24
C TYR A 7 -0.42 -4.40 13.36
N TYR A 8 0.58 -3.71 13.93
CA TYR A 8 1.83 -3.43 13.24
C TYR A 8 3.00 -3.58 14.23
N PRO A 9 3.42 -4.81 14.55
CA PRO A 9 4.46 -5.07 15.55
C PRO A 9 5.81 -4.55 15.03
N ILE A 10 6.24 -3.40 15.55
CA ILE A 10 7.49 -2.73 15.17
C ILE A 10 8.61 -3.17 16.11
N ALA A 11 9.57 -3.95 15.60
CA ALA A 11 10.77 -4.34 16.33
C ALA A 11 11.93 -4.58 15.34
N ILE A 12 13.15 -4.23 15.76
CA ILE A 12 14.36 -4.55 14.97
C ILE A 12 14.45 -6.08 14.78
N GLY A 13 14.71 -6.51 13.54
CA GLY A 13 14.75 -7.91 13.15
C GLY A 13 13.39 -8.49 12.73
N LYS A 14 12.27 -7.78 12.97
CA LYS A 14 10.96 -8.21 12.44
C LYS A 14 10.99 -8.18 10.92
N SER A 15 10.49 -9.26 10.33
CA SER A 15 10.45 -9.44 8.87
C SER A 15 9.12 -10.00 8.42
N TRP A 16 8.69 -9.59 7.23
CA TRP A 16 7.49 -10.07 6.54
C TRP A 16 7.85 -10.43 5.11
N THR A 17 7.40 -11.59 4.64
CA THR A 17 7.56 -11.99 3.25
C THR A 17 6.21 -11.96 2.56
N TYR A 18 6.14 -11.31 1.41
CA TYR A 18 4.93 -11.13 0.64
C TYR A 18 5.07 -11.72 -0.75
N GLN A 19 4.04 -12.39 -1.21
CA GLN A 19 3.81 -12.58 -2.62
C GLN A 19 3.21 -11.27 -3.18
N ILE A 20 3.84 -10.70 -4.21
CA ILE A 20 3.32 -9.52 -4.90
C ILE A 20 3.02 -9.88 -6.34
N ASP A 21 1.78 -9.65 -6.75
CA ASP A 21 1.28 -9.80 -8.11
C ASP A 21 0.85 -8.42 -8.62
N SER A 22 1.44 -7.96 -9.72
CA SER A 22 1.14 -6.65 -10.29
C SER A 22 0.94 -6.75 -11.79
N ILE A 23 -0.07 -6.05 -12.30
CA ILE A 23 -0.34 -5.88 -13.72
C ILE A 23 -0.26 -4.39 -14.01
N TYR A 24 0.50 -4.00 -15.02
CA TYR A 24 0.70 -2.64 -15.45
C TYR A 24 0.19 -2.45 -16.86
N TYR A 25 -0.46 -1.32 -17.10
CA TYR A 25 -0.96 -0.89 -18.39
C TYR A 25 -0.21 0.38 -18.80
N SER A 26 0.32 0.40 -20.00
CA SER A 26 0.98 1.58 -20.55
C SER A 26 0.60 1.77 -22.01
N ASP A 27 0.11 2.96 -22.34
CA ASP A 27 -0.13 3.34 -23.73
C ASP A 27 1.19 3.71 -24.41
N ASN A 28 1.48 3.06 -25.52
CA ASN A 28 2.61 3.35 -26.38
C ASN A 28 2.09 3.68 -27.80
N LEU A 29 1.81 4.97 -28.04
CA LEU A 29 1.29 5.49 -29.29
C LEU A 29 0.01 4.76 -29.79
N GLY A 30 -0.93 4.54 -28.87
CA GLY A 30 -2.20 3.87 -29.15
C GLY A 30 -2.15 2.33 -29.03
N ASN A 31 -0.97 1.75 -28.79
CA ASN A 31 -0.82 0.32 -28.47
C ASN A 31 -0.72 0.15 -26.96
N ILE A 32 -1.65 -0.59 -26.39
CA ILE A 32 -1.64 -0.86 -24.93
C ILE A 32 -0.70 -2.05 -24.68
N GLU A 33 0.36 -1.77 -23.94
CA GLU A 33 1.28 -2.78 -23.44
C GLU A 33 0.84 -3.19 -22.04
N ILE A 34 0.75 -4.51 -21.81
CA ILE A 34 0.40 -5.11 -20.52
C ILE A 34 1.62 -5.87 -20.01
N ASP A 35 2.12 -5.49 -18.84
CA ASP A 35 3.25 -6.15 -18.19
C ASP A 35 2.80 -6.71 -16.84
N THR A 36 3.14 -7.98 -16.59
CA THR A 36 2.80 -8.68 -15.35
C THR A 36 4.06 -9.02 -14.59
N ILE A 37 4.13 -8.58 -13.35
CA ILE A 37 5.22 -8.88 -12.42
C ILE A 37 4.67 -9.71 -11.27
N ARG A 38 5.30 -10.86 -11.04
CA ARG A 38 5.03 -11.72 -9.89
C ARG A 38 6.34 -12.00 -9.16
N GLY A 39 6.33 -11.95 -7.83
CA GLY A 39 7.55 -12.26 -7.07
C GLY A 39 7.36 -12.24 -5.57
N LEU A 40 8.36 -12.80 -4.89
CA LEU A 40 8.48 -12.72 -3.44
C LEU A 40 9.26 -11.47 -3.06
N TYR A 41 8.72 -10.73 -2.11
CA TYR A 41 9.34 -9.55 -1.53
C TYR A 41 9.41 -9.71 -0.01
N ARG A 42 10.54 -9.30 0.58
CA ARG A 42 10.73 -9.32 2.03
C ARG A 42 10.94 -7.91 2.53
N GLU A 43 10.24 -7.54 3.58
CA GLU A 43 10.41 -6.29 4.29
C GLU A 43 10.98 -6.59 5.68
N THR A 44 12.14 -6.01 6.02
CA THR A 44 12.83 -6.27 7.29
C THR A 44 13.17 -4.96 7.99
N ILE A 45 12.77 -4.80 9.25
CA ILE A 45 13.20 -3.69 10.09
C ILE A 45 14.64 -3.96 10.54
N VAL A 46 15.59 -3.14 10.10
CA VAL A 46 17.02 -3.41 10.30
C VAL A 46 17.67 -2.57 11.40
N ASP A 47 17.26 -1.34 11.55
CA ASP A 47 17.80 -0.43 12.58
C ASP A 47 16.84 0.71 12.91
N THR A 48 17.29 1.59 13.81
CA THR A 48 16.59 2.84 14.16
C THR A 48 17.55 4.00 14.17
N PHE A 49 17.01 5.19 13.91
CA PHE A 49 17.71 6.46 14.09
C PHE A 49 16.73 7.50 14.63
N LYS A 50 17.23 8.67 15.02
CA LYS A 50 16.42 9.78 15.50
C LYS A 50 16.45 10.94 14.51
N ASN A 51 15.33 11.62 14.34
CA ASN A 51 15.28 12.88 13.61
C ASN A 51 15.63 14.07 14.52
N SER A 52 15.62 15.28 13.95
CA SER A 52 15.92 16.53 14.68
C SER A 52 14.96 16.83 15.83
N SER A 53 13.80 16.21 15.85
CA SER A 53 12.78 16.34 16.92
C SER A 53 12.82 15.17 17.92
N ASP A 54 13.90 14.39 17.93
CA ASP A 54 14.15 13.22 18.81
C ASP A 54 13.17 12.06 18.64
N ASN A 55 12.35 12.05 17.56
CA ASN A 55 11.47 10.93 17.25
C ASN A 55 12.29 9.73 16.74
N VAL A 56 11.95 8.54 17.24
CA VAL A 56 12.55 7.28 16.78
C VAL A 56 11.95 6.90 15.44
N ILE A 57 12.82 6.65 14.47
CA ILE A 57 12.46 6.24 13.12
C ILE A 57 13.07 4.87 12.85
N TYR A 58 12.27 3.93 12.37
CA TYR A 58 12.69 2.59 12.00
C TYR A 58 13.00 2.53 10.51
N ARG A 59 14.16 2.00 10.17
CA ARG A 59 14.55 1.74 8.78
C ARG A 59 14.13 0.35 8.37
N VAL A 60 13.48 0.26 7.21
CA VAL A 60 13.01 -1.00 6.63
C VAL A 60 13.66 -1.22 5.28
N LEU A 61 14.29 -2.37 5.10
CA LEU A 61 14.75 -2.83 3.80
C LEU A 61 13.62 -3.60 3.12
N LYS A 62 13.37 -3.26 1.85
CA LYS A 62 12.51 -4.03 0.96
C LYS A 62 13.39 -4.74 -0.06
N GLU A 63 13.33 -6.05 -0.05
CA GLU A 63 14.11 -6.93 -0.89
C GLU A 63 13.21 -7.71 -1.83
N LYS A 64 13.68 -8.02 -3.02
CA LYS A 64 13.04 -8.93 -3.98
C LYS A 64 13.86 -10.19 -4.10
N GLN A 65 13.21 -11.35 -4.18
CA GLN A 65 13.87 -12.61 -4.45
C GLN A 65 14.02 -12.84 -5.96
N GLU A 66 15.24 -13.09 -6.40
CA GLU A 66 15.57 -13.50 -7.76
C GLU A 66 16.58 -14.67 -7.69
N ASN A 67 16.27 -15.78 -8.36
CA ASN A 67 17.11 -16.99 -8.32
C ASN A 67 17.49 -17.45 -6.90
N ASN A 68 16.54 -17.39 -5.96
CA ASN A 68 16.73 -17.71 -4.52
C ASN A 68 17.70 -16.77 -3.78
N ILE A 69 18.06 -15.61 -4.36
CA ILE A 69 18.89 -14.58 -3.72
C ILE A 69 18.02 -13.34 -3.47
N TRP A 70 18.20 -12.71 -2.32
CA TRP A 70 17.50 -11.48 -1.96
C TRP A 70 18.32 -10.26 -2.34
N PHE A 71 17.69 -9.34 -3.08
CA PHE A 71 18.27 -8.08 -3.52
C PHE A 71 17.48 -6.91 -2.95
N VAL A 72 18.16 -5.97 -2.32
CA VAL A 72 17.52 -4.75 -1.84
C VAL A 72 17.04 -3.93 -3.03
N THR A 73 15.74 -3.69 -3.08
CA THR A 73 15.10 -2.89 -4.13
C THR A 73 14.75 -1.49 -3.66
N ARG A 74 14.44 -1.35 -2.36
CA ARG A 74 14.08 -0.07 -1.73
C ARG A 74 14.44 -0.04 -0.25
N VAL A 75 14.53 1.16 0.26
CA VAL A 75 14.61 1.45 1.69
C VAL A 75 13.51 2.46 2.01
N TYR A 76 12.74 2.18 3.05
CA TYR A 76 11.76 3.12 3.54
C TYR A 76 11.85 3.26 5.06
N SER A 77 11.14 4.20 5.63
CA SER A 77 11.13 4.42 7.06
C SER A 77 9.72 4.41 7.65
N LEU A 78 9.64 4.01 8.92
CA LEU A 78 8.44 4.03 9.74
C LEU A 78 8.70 4.91 10.95
N MET A 79 7.86 5.90 11.17
CA MET A 79 7.89 6.75 12.34
C MET A 79 6.61 6.55 13.17
N PRO A 80 6.67 5.72 14.22
CA PRO A 80 5.55 5.57 15.14
C PRO A 80 5.49 6.78 16.07
N THR A 81 4.27 7.31 16.25
CA THR A 81 3.96 8.34 17.23
C THR A 81 2.84 7.86 18.15
N THR A 82 2.43 8.67 19.13
CA THR A 82 1.34 8.31 20.05
C THR A 82 0.01 8.08 19.32
N ASN A 83 -0.24 8.78 18.21
CA ASN A 83 -1.53 8.82 17.54
C ASN A 83 -1.51 8.37 16.08
N GLN A 84 -0.33 8.09 15.50
CA GLN A 84 -0.24 7.66 14.11
C GLN A 84 1.05 6.93 13.80
N LEU A 85 1.02 6.12 12.73
CA LEU A 85 2.18 5.53 12.08
C LEU A 85 2.39 6.22 10.74
N ILE A 86 3.56 6.84 10.55
CA ILE A 86 3.94 7.50 9.30
C ILE A 86 4.93 6.61 8.57
N ARG A 87 4.67 6.32 7.30
CA ARG A 87 5.58 5.67 6.37
C ARG A 87 6.15 6.70 5.41
N THR A 88 7.47 6.69 5.22
CA THR A 88 8.15 7.53 4.23
C THR A 88 8.90 6.64 3.25
N GLU A 89 8.50 6.66 1.98
CA GLU A 89 9.11 5.92 0.88
C GLU A 89 9.29 6.86 -0.33
N ASP A 90 10.49 6.91 -0.90
CA ASP A 90 10.81 7.78 -2.06
C ASP A 90 10.35 9.25 -1.85
N ASN A 91 10.61 9.83 -0.67
CA ASN A 91 10.18 11.17 -0.23
C ASN A 91 8.65 11.37 -0.11
N THR A 92 7.87 10.32 -0.27
CA THR A 92 6.42 10.35 -0.09
C THR A 92 6.09 9.94 1.34
N GLN A 93 5.46 10.83 2.10
CA GLN A 93 5.04 10.57 3.48
C GLN A 93 3.54 10.29 3.52
N LEU A 94 3.17 9.11 3.97
CA LEU A 94 1.78 8.72 4.16
C LEU A 94 1.50 8.40 5.63
N ILE A 95 0.31 8.76 6.09
CA ILE A 95 -0.19 8.30 7.39
C ILE A 95 -0.79 6.92 7.18
N ASP A 96 -0.03 5.89 7.53
CA ASP A 96 -0.43 4.50 7.33
C ASP A 96 -1.55 4.07 8.27
N LEU A 97 -1.44 4.43 9.56
CA LEU A 97 -2.41 4.10 10.60
C LEU A 97 -2.60 5.28 11.54
N ILE A 98 -3.78 5.38 12.15
CA ILE A 98 -4.04 6.29 13.28
C ILE A 98 -4.40 5.47 14.52
N PHE A 99 -4.19 6.06 15.69
CA PHE A 99 -4.50 5.42 16.97
C PHE A 99 -5.38 6.33 17.85
N PRO A 100 -6.32 5.78 18.61
CA PRO A 100 -6.66 4.36 18.73
C PRO A 100 -7.36 3.82 17.48
N LEU A 101 -7.17 2.51 17.23
CA LEU A 101 -7.81 1.80 16.11
C LEU A 101 -9.24 1.42 16.52
N GLN A 102 -10.24 2.02 15.89
CA GLN A 102 -11.66 1.79 16.14
C GLN A 102 -12.44 1.75 14.84
N ILE A 103 -13.47 0.92 14.76
CA ILE A 103 -14.37 0.88 13.59
C ILE A 103 -14.90 2.28 13.30
N ASN A 104 -14.92 2.65 12.02
CA ASN A 104 -15.29 3.96 11.49
C ASN A 104 -14.33 5.12 11.83
N SER A 105 -13.18 4.86 12.49
CA SER A 105 -12.12 5.88 12.56
C SER A 105 -11.64 6.26 11.17
N THR A 106 -11.55 7.56 10.90
CA THR A 106 -11.17 8.10 9.59
C THR A 106 -9.94 8.99 9.68
N TRP A 107 -9.13 9.00 8.62
CA TRP A 107 -8.00 9.92 8.49
C TRP A 107 -7.69 10.23 7.02
N ASN A 108 -6.96 11.30 6.80
CA ASN A 108 -6.41 11.60 5.47
C ASN A 108 -5.00 10.98 5.36
N PRO A 109 -4.81 9.89 4.58
CA PRO A 109 -3.49 9.26 4.42
C PRO A 109 -2.48 10.18 3.74
N THR A 110 -2.94 11.11 2.91
CA THR A 110 -2.13 12.02 2.09
C THR A 110 -1.92 13.40 2.71
N ALA A 111 -2.29 13.59 3.98
CA ALA A 111 -2.21 14.90 4.65
C ALA A 111 -0.80 15.52 4.71
N LEU A 112 0.25 14.72 4.51
CA LEU A 112 1.65 15.14 4.58
C LEU A 112 2.31 15.34 3.21
N ILE A 113 1.57 15.22 2.11
CA ILE A 113 2.07 15.37 0.74
C ILE A 113 1.17 16.27 -0.10
N ASP A 114 1.70 16.73 -1.23
CA ASP A 114 0.86 17.27 -2.30
C ASP A 114 0.24 16.10 -3.08
N ALA A 115 -1.06 15.88 -2.89
CA ALA A 115 -1.80 14.81 -3.55
C ALA A 115 -1.84 14.94 -5.09
N ASN A 116 -1.56 16.13 -5.64
CA ASN A 116 -1.46 16.35 -7.09
C ASN A 116 -0.08 15.99 -7.66
N SER A 117 0.87 15.55 -6.83
CA SER A 117 2.18 15.11 -7.28
C SER A 117 2.08 13.97 -8.28
N THR A 118 2.93 14.01 -9.31
CA THR A 118 3.02 12.97 -10.33
C THR A 118 4.07 11.95 -9.95
N TYR A 119 3.71 10.68 -9.97
CA TYR A 119 4.57 9.55 -9.70
C TYR A 119 4.85 8.77 -10.99
N LEU A 120 6.09 8.34 -11.17
CA LEU A 120 6.46 7.53 -12.32
C LEU A 120 6.17 6.05 -12.05
N VAL A 121 5.22 5.49 -12.79
CA VAL A 121 4.91 4.07 -12.79
C VAL A 121 5.22 3.52 -14.18
N ARG A 122 6.24 2.67 -14.27
CA ARG A 122 6.73 2.13 -15.56
C ARG A 122 7.02 3.21 -16.61
N GLY A 123 7.59 4.34 -16.17
CA GLY A 123 7.92 5.47 -17.04
C GLY A 123 6.75 6.38 -17.41
N LYS A 124 5.52 6.06 -16.98
CA LYS A 124 4.34 6.92 -17.16
C LYS A 124 4.07 7.73 -15.89
N GLY A 125 3.85 9.03 -16.06
CA GLY A 125 3.48 9.92 -14.96
C GLY A 125 2.01 9.77 -14.61
N ILE A 126 1.70 9.38 -13.37
CA ILE A 126 0.32 9.29 -12.86
C ILE A 126 0.18 10.01 -11.53
N GLN A 127 -0.99 10.58 -11.28
CA GLN A 127 -1.33 11.26 -10.02
C GLN A 127 -2.11 10.28 -9.13
N ILE A 128 -1.40 9.28 -8.56
CA ILE A 128 -2.01 8.15 -7.83
C ILE A 128 -2.87 8.63 -6.66
N PHE A 129 -2.48 9.73 -5.99
CA PHE A 129 -3.13 10.22 -4.77
C PHE A 129 -4.11 11.36 -5.01
N LYS A 130 -4.29 11.77 -6.27
CA LYS A 130 -5.24 12.82 -6.61
C LYS A 130 -6.65 12.39 -6.23
N ASP A 131 -7.35 13.31 -5.57
CA ASP A 131 -8.74 13.12 -5.12
C ASP A 131 -8.93 11.90 -4.17
N TRP A 132 -7.84 11.44 -3.51
CA TRP A 132 -7.97 10.38 -2.51
C TRP A 132 -8.86 10.82 -1.36
N PRO A 133 -9.90 10.03 -1.02
CA PRO A 133 -10.76 10.30 0.11
C PRO A 133 -10.05 10.03 1.44
N SER A 134 -10.73 10.30 2.55
CA SER A 134 -10.28 9.80 3.84
C SER A 134 -10.33 8.27 3.89
N ALA A 135 -9.24 7.66 4.34
CA ALA A 135 -9.22 6.26 4.71
C ALA A 135 -10.07 6.03 5.97
N TYR A 136 -10.58 4.82 6.14
CA TYR A 136 -11.31 4.45 7.34
C TYR A 136 -11.15 2.97 7.68
N ILE A 137 -11.34 2.66 8.96
CA ILE A 137 -11.41 1.29 9.45
C ILE A 137 -12.80 0.78 9.14
N SER A 138 -12.88 -0.14 8.16
CA SER A 138 -14.15 -0.67 7.69
C SER A 138 -14.69 -1.78 8.59
N ASP A 139 -13.78 -2.57 9.20
CA ASP A 139 -14.16 -3.69 10.05
C ASP A 139 -13.02 -4.14 10.97
N ILE A 140 -13.37 -4.82 12.05
CA ILE A 140 -12.45 -5.57 12.91
C ILE A 140 -13.13 -6.90 13.21
N VAL A 141 -12.60 -7.99 12.64
CA VAL A 141 -13.21 -9.32 12.66
C VAL A 141 -12.22 -10.39 13.08
N GLU A 142 -12.72 -11.52 13.56
CA GLU A 142 -11.89 -12.70 13.78
C GLU A 142 -11.80 -13.52 12.50
N GLU A 143 -10.58 -13.81 12.06
CA GLU A 143 -10.28 -14.65 10.89
C GLU A 143 -9.14 -15.62 11.20
N GLU A 144 -9.12 -16.76 10.50
CA GLU A 144 -7.99 -17.67 10.55
C GLU A 144 -6.83 -17.13 9.73
N VAL A 145 -5.69 -16.90 10.40
CA VAL A 145 -4.45 -16.41 9.78
C VAL A 145 -3.32 -17.37 10.18
N PHE A 146 -2.75 -18.09 9.22
CA PHE A 146 -1.71 -19.11 9.42
C PHE A 146 -2.09 -20.19 10.44
N GLY A 147 -3.35 -20.66 10.41
CA GLY A 147 -3.87 -21.71 11.29
C GLY A 147 -4.23 -21.26 12.71
N GLU A 148 -4.20 -19.96 12.98
CA GLU A 148 -4.62 -19.36 14.25
C GLU A 148 -5.73 -18.34 14.02
N VAL A 149 -6.74 -18.35 14.89
CA VAL A 149 -7.79 -17.32 14.90
C VAL A 149 -7.20 -16.03 15.46
N ARG A 150 -7.25 -14.97 14.69
CA ARG A 150 -6.72 -13.64 15.05
C ARG A 150 -7.71 -12.54 14.75
N GLU A 151 -7.64 -11.48 15.51
CA GLU A 151 -8.34 -10.25 15.19
C GLU A 151 -7.69 -9.60 13.98
N VAL A 152 -8.49 -9.33 12.94
CA VAL A 152 -8.07 -8.74 11.67
C VAL A 152 -8.73 -7.38 11.50
N LEU A 153 -7.90 -6.37 11.38
CA LEU A 153 -8.25 -4.98 11.07
C LEU A 153 -8.36 -4.82 9.56
N LYS A 154 -9.50 -4.36 9.06
CA LYS A 154 -9.73 -4.05 7.64
C LYS A 154 -9.79 -2.54 7.42
N ILE A 155 -9.02 -2.07 6.46
CA ILE A 155 -8.92 -0.66 6.11
C ILE A 155 -9.34 -0.47 4.66
N GLN A 156 -10.21 0.50 4.43
CA GLN A 156 -10.54 1.03 3.12
C GLN A 156 -9.81 2.36 2.95
N ASP A 157 -8.73 2.39 2.17
CA ASP A 157 -8.03 3.64 1.85
C ASP A 157 -8.80 4.43 0.79
N VAL A 158 -9.23 3.75 -0.27
CA VAL A 158 -10.06 4.31 -1.34
C VAL A 158 -11.16 3.32 -1.67
N LYS A 159 -12.41 3.72 -1.50
CA LYS A 159 -13.54 2.94 -2.03
C LYS A 159 -13.41 2.84 -3.55
N PRO A 160 -13.86 1.75 -4.16
CA PRO A 160 -13.96 1.70 -5.60
C PRO A 160 -14.67 2.96 -6.11
N ASP A 161 -13.93 3.84 -6.73
CA ASP A 161 -14.43 5.01 -7.45
C ASP A 161 -14.28 4.69 -8.93
N ASP A 162 -15.40 4.42 -9.56
CA ASP A 162 -15.51 3.97 -10.94
C ASP A 162 -16.30 5.01 -11.73
N ASN A 163 -15.58 5.86 -12.42
CA ASN A 163 -16.18 6.72 -13.43
C ASN A 163 -15.70 6.30 -14.84
N ILE A 164 -16.18 6.99 -15.90
CA ILE A 164 -15.93 6.56 -17.28
C ILE A 164 -14.44 6.50 -17.61
N ILE A 165 -13.63 7.43 -17.05
CA ILE A 165 -12.22 7.65 -17.43
C ILE A 165 -11.22 7.32 -16.34
N LEU A 166 -11.66 7.07 -15.12
CA LEU A 166 -10.81 6.81 -13.95
C LEU A 166 -11.41 5.71 -13.08
N PHE A 167 -10.56 4.80 -12.64
CA PHE A 167 -10.86 3.85 -11.56
C PHE A 167 -9.77 3.91 -10.50
N GLN A 168 -10.18 4.01 -9.26
CA GLN A 168 -9.30 3.90 -8.11
C GLN A 168 -9.89 2.99 -7.05
N SER A 169 -9.08 2.14 -6.45
CA SER A 169 -9.43 1.40 -5.24
C SER A 169 -8.18 1.08 -4.43
N SER A 170 -8.31 1.04 -3.10
CA SER A 170 -7.23 0.59 -2.23
C SER A 170 -7.77 0.05 -0.91
N THR A 171 -7.34 -1.17 -0.55
CA THR A 171 -7.67 -1.83 0.71
C THR A 171 -6.44 -2.43 1.36
N ARG A 172 -6.45 -2.53 2.69
CA ARG A 172 -5.41 -3.21 3.47
C ARG A 172 -6.02 -3.99 4.61
N SER A 173 -5.38 -5.11 4.97
CA SER A 173 -5.76 -5.89 6.15
C SER A 173 -4.53 -6.16 7.02
N TYR A 174 -4.72 -6.10 8.33
CA TYR A 174 -3.69 -6.33 9.32
C TYR A 174 -4.16 -7.32 10.35
N ALA A 175 -3.35 -8.34 10.68
CA ALA A 175 -3.67 -9.29 11.74
C ALA A 175 -2.90 -8.95 13.02
N SER A 176 -3.59 -9.04 14.15
CA SER A 176 -3.01 -8.80 15.48
C SER A 176 -1.80 -9.70 15.75
N GLY A 177 -0.67 -9.12 16.17
CA GLY A 177 0.60 -9.79 16.42
C GLY A 177 1.40 -10.15 15.16
N VAL A 178 0.82 -10.02 13.97
CA VAL A 178 1.43 -10.39 12.68
C VAL A 178 1.93 -9.17 11.92
N GLY A 179 1.05 -8.23 11.65
CA GLY A 179 1.29 -7.08 10.77
C GLY A 179 0.33 -7.07 9.58
N MET A 180 0.71 -6.39 8.50
CA MET A 180 -0.10 -6.37 7.28
C MET A 180 -0.11 -7.76 6.64
N ILE A 181 -1.31 -8.29 6.41
CA ILE A 181 -1.50 -9.62 5.78
C ILE A 181 -1.91 -9.51 4.32
N SER A 182 -2.55 -8.40 3.94
CA SER A 182 -2.90 -8.14 2.53
C SER A 182 -2.97 -6.66 2.23
N LYS A 183 -2.70 -6.33 0.97
CA LYS A 183 -2.96 -5.03 0.36
C LYS A 183 -3.38 -5.25 -1.08
N GLU A 184 -4.45 -4.59 -1.49
CA GLU A 184 -4.84 -4.50 -2.91
C GLU A 184 -4.98 -3.03 -3.27
N GLN A 185 -4.40 -2.64 -4.40
CA GLN A 185 -4.49 -1.29 -4.93
C GLN A 185 -4.63 -1.34 -6.45
N ALA A 186 -5.57 -0.58 -6.98
CA ALA A 186 -5.75 -0.40 -8.40
C ALA A 186 -5.92 1.08 -8.74
N PHE A 187 -5.34 1.47 -9.86
CA PHE A 187 -5.47 2.78 -10.48
C PHE A 187 -5.45 2.60 -11.98
N PHE A 188 -6.51 2.96 -12.68
CA PHE A 188 -6.62 2.88 -14.13
C PHE A 188 -7.19 4.16 -14.69
N THR A 189 -6.66 4.56 -15.85
CA THR A 189 -7.22 5.67 -16.64
C THR A 189 -7.40 5.25 -18.09
N THR A 190 -8.39 5.87 -18.76
CA THR A 190 -8.62 5.73 -20.20
C THR A 190 -9.15 7.03 -20.77
N GLN A 191 -8.91 7.27 -22.06
CA GLN A 191 -9.58 8.30 -22.87
C GLN A 191 -10.69 7.70 -23.76
N LYS A 192 -10.85 6.37 -23.75
CA LYS A 192 -11.81 5.62 -24.58
C LYS A 192 -13.19 5.60 -23.96
N THR A 193 -13.88 6.73 -24.00
CA THR A 193 -15.22 6.89 -23.41
C THR A 193 -16.27 6.01 -24.09
N GLU A 194 -16.06 5.61 -25.33
CA GLU A 194 -16.90 4.66 -26.09
C GLU A 194 -16.85 3.24 -25.51
N LEU A 195 -15.85 2.93 -24.69
CA LEU A 195 -15.71 1.65 -23.99
C LEU A 195 -16.22 1.71 -22.54
N ALA A 196 -17.06 2.67 -22.18
CA ALA A 196 -17.51 2.89 -20.79
C ALA A 196 -18.05 1.61 -20.13
N GLU A 197 -18.82 0.81 -20.87
CA GLU A 197 -19.43 -0.44 -20.38
C GLU A 197 -18.47 -1.64 -20.30
N LYS A 198 -17.21 -1.46 -20.75
CA LYS A 198 -16.22 -2.54 -20.73
C LYS A 198 -15.53 -2.63 -19.37
N PRO A 199 -15.12 -3.85 -18.94
CA PRO A 199 -14.26 -4.01 -17.78
C PRO A 199 -12.97 -3.19 -17.90
N TRP A 200 -12.41 -2.76 -16.77
CA TRP A 200 -11.20 -1.95 -16.76
C TRP A 200 -9.99 -2.67 -17.39
N GLU A 201 -9.92 -3.99 -17.29
CA GLU A 201 -8.90 -4.82 -17.91
C GLU A 201 -8.91 -4.75 -19.45
N GLU A 202 -10.05 -4.37 -20.05
CA GLU A 202 -10.19 -4.23 -21.52
C GLU A 202 -10.04 -2.78 -21.99
N LYS A 203 -10.33 -1.78 -21.13
CA LYS A 203 -10.35 -0.36 -21.51
C LYS A 203 -9.21 0.47 -20.94
N ALA A 204 -8.49 -0.03 -19.92
CA ALA A 204 -7.39 0.71 -19.32
C ALA A 204 -6.26 0.98 -20.31
N GLU A 205 -5.82 2.23 -20.39
CA GLU A 205 -4.68 2.65 -21.22
C GLU A 205 -3.44 2.87 -20.36
N ILE A 206 -3.61 3.43 -19.17
CA ILE A 206 -2.51 3.68 -18.22
C ILE A 206 -2.99 3.27 -16.83
N GLY A 207 -2.11 2.61 -16.07
CA GLY A 207 -2.39 2.30 -14.68
C GLY A 207 -1.79 0.99 -14.22
N PHE A 208 -2.29 0.51 -13.09
CA PHE A 208 -1.84 -0.74 -12.49
C PHE A 208 -2.88 -1.33 -11.55
N LYS A 209 -2.76 -2.63 -11.33
CA LYS A 209 -3.33 -3.35 -10.19
C LYS A 209 -2.20 -4.08 -9.48
N CYS A 210 -2.13 -3.93 -8.16
CA CYS A 210 -1.13 -4.60 -7.32
C CYS A 210 -1.84 -5.32 -6.17
N ILE A 211 -1.55 -6.59 -6.01
CA ILE A 211 -2.01 -7.43 -4.90
C ILE A 211 -0.77 -7.89 -4.15
N GLN A 212 -0.75 -7.65 -2.85
CA GLN A 212 0.30 -8.06 -1.95
C GLN A 212 -0.31 -8.93 -0.85
N THR A 213 0.20 -10.14 -0.67
CA THR A 213 -0.30 -11.11 0.31
C THR A 213 0.86 -11.67 1.11
N LEU A 214 0.73 -11.69 2.44
CA LEU A 214 1.71 -12.28 3.35
C LEU A 214 1.76 -13.80 3.17
N VAL A 215 2.96 -14.39 3.11
CA VAL A 215 3.20 -15.82 2.87
C VAL A 215 4.12 -16.43 3.94
#